data_76c30d08ca14c6d7094a582ae13778b4
#
_entry.id   76c30d08ca14c6d7094a582ae13778b4
#
_cell.length_a   1.000
_cell.length_b   1.000
_cell.length_c   1.000
_cell.angle_alpha   90.00
_cell.angle_beta   90.00
_cell.angle_gamma   90.00
#
_symmetry.space_group_name_H-M   'P 1'
#
loop_
_entity.id
_entity.type
_entity.pdbx_description
1 polymer ?
#
loop_
_entity_poly.entity_id
_entity_poly.type
_entity_poly.pdbx_seq_one_letter_code
_entity_poly.pdbx_strand_id
1 'polypeptide(L)'
;MSTDRPGAELRIRSTSLPLSGAAGTSPRARDHTRAFLDDCSPPLAPRVVDDVLIASGELISNALRHAPGPCVLRLTDDGMCLTVAVSDSSTDVPVPRRPDLTAGGGGFGWHLLLRIAADVEVERVPPRGKTIRVTVPARPAGRGRARG
;
A
#
# COMPACT_ATOMS: atom_id res chain seq x y z
N MET A 1 -31.36 -29.65 -3.33
CA MET A 1 -30.18 -29.66 -2.76
C MET A 1 -29.41 -28.49 -3.08
N SER A 2 -29.39 -27.63 -2.25
CA SER A 2 -28.70 -26.46 -2.53
C SER A 2 -27.26 -26.72 -2.37
N THR A 3 -26.64 -26.83 -3.43
CA THR A 3 -25.25 -26.73 -3.42
C THR A 3 -24.98 -25.30 -3.19
N ASP A 4 -25.16 -24.89 -2.03
CA ASP A 4 -24.62 -23.62 -1.66
C ASP A 4 -23.12 -23.78 -1.66
N ARG A 5 -22.54 -23.63 -2.80
CA ARG A 5 -21.17 -23.28 -2.84
C ARG A 5 -21.10 -22.00 -2.08
N PRO A 6 -20.41 -21.97 -0.98
CA PRO A 6 -20.09 -20.70 -0.42
C PRO A 6 -19.42 -19.99 -1.56
N GLY A 7 -20.14 -19.07 -2.14
CA GLY A 7 -19.55 -18.20 -3.11
C GLY A 7 -18.23 -17.82 -2.53
N ALA A 8 -17.19 -17.89 -3.32
CA ALA A 8 -15.87 -17.59 -2.87
C ALA A 8 -15.94 -16.36 -1.98
N GLU A 9 -16.12 -16.63 -0.69
CA GLU A 9 -16.09 -15.57 0.27
C GLU A 9 -14.78 -14.88 0.04
N LEU A 10 -14.86 -13.64 -0.38
CA LEU A 10 -13.69 -12.83 -0.53
C LEU A 10 -13.04 -12.80 0.83
N ARG A 11 -12.06 -13.64 1.00
CA ARG A 11 -11.33 -13.65 2.25
C ARG A 11 -10.44 -12.45 2.25
N ILE A 12 -10.74 -11.53 3.13
CA ILE A 12 -9.86 -10.40 3.34
C ILE A 12 -8.66 -10.90 4.14
N ARG A 13 -7.48 -10.79 3.55
CA ARG A 13 -6.23 -11.08 4.23
C ARG A 13 -5.61 -9.77 4.62
N SER A 14 -5.13 -9.68 5.82
CA SER A 14 -4.51 -8.45 6.31
C SER A 14 -3.33 -8.77 7.20
N THR A 15 -2.32 -7.95 7.17
CA THR A 15 -1.17 -8.05 8.05
C THR A 15 -0.79 -6.67 8.54
N SER A 16 -0.18 -6.61 9.71
CA SER A 16 0.23 -5.36 10.32
C SER A 16 1.66 -5.55 10.85
N LEU A 17 2.54 -4.66 10.48
CA LEU A 17 3.94 -4.72 10.88
C LEU A 17 4.36 -3.41 11.55
N PRO A 18 4.57 -3.42 12.87
CA PRO A 18 5.17 -2.27 13.53
C PRO A 18 6.63 -2.15 13.15
N LEU A 19 7.07 -0.94 12.87
CA LEU A 19 8.44 -0.63 12.48
C LEU A 19 8.98 0.45 13.40
N SER A 20 10.25 0.32 13.76
CA SER A 20 10.86 1.26 14.70
C SER A 20 11.23 2.61 14.10
N GLY A 21 11.40 2.66 12.79
CA GLY A 21 11.90 3.85 12.12
C GLY A 21 13.42 3.96 12.13
N ALA A 22 14.09 3.00 12.73
CA ALA A 22 15.56 2.97 12.75
C ALA A 22 16.14 2.43 11.44
N ALA A 23 17.45 2.37 11.36
CA ALA A 23 18.12 1.77 10.22
C ALA A 23 17.62 0.34 10.00
N GLY A 24 17.42 -0.04 8.75
CA GLY A 24 16.86 -1.36 8.42
C GLY A 24 15.35 -1.41 8.28
N THR A 25 14.65 -0.31 8.59
CA THR A 25 13.19 -0.26 8.45
C THR A 25 12.74 -0.49 7.01
N SER A 26 13.35 0.16 6.05
CA SER A 26 12.95 0.03 4.64
C SER A 26 13.15 -1.38 4.10
N PRO A 27 14.31 -2.04 4.29
CA PRO A 27 14.45 -3.43 3.87
C PRO A 27 13.48 -4.37 4.55
N ARG A 28 13.22 -4.16 5.83
CA ARG A 28 12.29 -5.01 6.57
C ARG A 28 10.85 -4.86 6.04
N ALA A 29 10.45 -3.63 5.77
CA ALA A 29 9.14 -3.37 5.18
C ALA A 29 9.01 -4.01 3.80
N ARG A 30 10.07 -3.92 2.99
CA ARG A 30 10.09 -4.52 1.67
C ARG A 30 9.98 -6.04 1.74
N ASP A 31 10.74 -6.67 2.62
CA ASP A 31 10.72 -8.13 2.77
C ASP A 31 9.34 -8.61 3.24
N HIS A 32 8.75 -7.88 4.18
CA HIS A 32 7.43 -8.20 4.68
C HIS A 32 6.37 -8.07 3.58
N THR A 33 6.44 -7.00 2.80
CA THR A 33 5.52 -6.78 1.69
C THR A 33 5.67 -7.88 0.65
N ARG A 34 6.88 -8.24 0.29
CA ARG A 34 7.11 -9.29 -0.68
C ARG A 34 6.56 -10.63 -0.19
N ALA A 35 6.79 -10.97 1.07
CA ALA A 35 6.27 -12.21 1.63
C ALA A 35 4.74 -12.24 1.60
N PHE A 36 4.10 -11.13 1.91
CA PHE A 36 2.65 -11.02 1.86
C PHE A 36 2.13 -11.23 0.43
N LEU A 37 2.79 -10.60 -0.54
CA LEU A 37 2.39 -10.71 -1.95
C LEU A 37 2.62 -12.10 -2.50
N ASP A 38 3.72 -12.74 -2.13
CA ASP A 38 4.02 -14.09 -2.59
C ASP A 38 2.98 -15.10 -2.10
N ASP A 39 2.33 -14.81 -1.00
CA ASP A 39 1.34 -15.69 -0.40
C ASP A 39 -0.08 -15.40 -0.91
N CYS A 40 -0.26 -14.47 -1.81
CA CYS A 40 -1.57 -14.15 -2.36
C CYS A 40 -2.09 -15.27 -3.27
N SER A 41 -3.37 -15.58 -3.14
CA SER A 41 -4.02 -16.59 -3.96
C SER A 41 -5.35 -16.04 -4.44
N PRO A 42 -5.59 -16.04 -5.74
CA PRO A 42 -4.68 -16.47 -6.82
C PRO A 42 -3.44 -15.58 -6.92
N PRO A 43 -2.38 -16.09 -7.55
CA PRO A 43 -1.15 -15.31 -7.70
C PRO A 43 -1.39 -13.98 -8.42
N LEU A 44 -0.63 -12.99 -8.03
CA LEU A 44 -0.73 -11.66 -8.61
C LEU A 44 0.15 -11.55 -9.86
N ALA A 45 -0.28 -10.73 -10.80
CA ALA A 45 0.55 -10.41 -11.95
C ALA A 45 1.83 -9.68 -11.50
N PRO A 46 2.97 -9.90 -12.15
CA PRO A 46 4.21 -9.23 -11.77
C PRO A 46 4.10 -7.71 -11.70
N ARG A 47 3.32 -7.11 -12.58
CA ARG A 47 3.10 -5.66 -12.56
C ARG A 47 2.43 -5.21 -11.27
N VAL A 48 1.47 -5.98 -10.78
CA VAL A 48 0.79 -5.66 -9.52
C VAL A 48 1.76 -5.76 -8.35
N VAL A 49 2.57 -6.81 -8.33
CA VAL A 49 3.61 -6.98 -7.30
C VAL A 49 4.54 -5.77 -7.29
N ASP A 50 5.00 -5.34 -8.46
CA ASP A 50 5.89 -4.19 -8.57
C ASP A 50 5.20 -2.92 -8.06
N ASP A 51 3.95 -2.69 -8.44
CA ASP A 51 3.22 -1.50 -8.02
C ASP A 51 3.03 -1.46 -6.51
N VAL A 52 2.72 -2.59 -5.89
CA VAL A 52 2.55 -2.65 -4.44
C VAL A 52 3.88 -2.44 -3.71
N LEU A 53 4.97 -3.00 -4.24
CA LEU A 53 6.30 -2.78 -3.67
C LEU A 53 6.71 -1.32 -3.76
N ILE A 54 6.41 -0.67 -4.89
CA ILE A 54 6.66 0.75 -5.06
C ILE A 54 5.85 1.56 -4.05
N ALA A 55 4.55 1.26 -3.93
CA ALA A 55 3.69 1.96 -2.99
C ALA A 55 4.19 1.83 -1.55
N SER A 56 4.51 0.61 -1.15
CA SER A 56 5.04 0.35 0.18
C SER A 56 6.34 1.13 0.42
N GLY A 57 7.27 1.07 -0.53
CA GLY A 57 8.54 1.78 -0.42
C GLY A 57 8.37 3.28 -0.30
N GLU A 58 7.49 3.87 -1.10
CA GLU A 58 7.25 5.31 -1.08
C GLU A 58 6.58 5.76 0.21
N LEU A 59 5.60 5.01 0.71
CA LEU A 59 4.95 5.36 1.96
C LEU A 59 5.89 5.24 3.16
N ILE A 60 6.73 4.22 3.18
CA ILE A 60 7.72 4.06 4.25
C ILE A 60 8.76 5.18 4.16
N SER A 61 9.26 5.49 2.99
CA SER A 61 10.20 6.60 2.81
C SER A 61 9.60 7.93 3.27
N ASN A 62 8.33 8.14 2.97
CA ASN A 62 7.61 9.33 3.39
C ASN A 62 7.53 9.40 4.92
N ALA A 63 7.18 8.30 5.57
CA ALA A 63 7.09 8.25 7.02
C ALA A 63 8.45 8.51 7.67
N LEU A 64 9.51 7.90 7.16
CA LEU A 64 10.85 8.07 7.72
C LEU A 64 11.36 9.50 7.56
N ARG A 65 10.95 10.16 6.49
CA ARG A 65 11.40 11.52 6.21
C ARG A 65 10.68 12.58 7.03
N HIS A 66 9.37 12.38 7.20
CA HIS A 66 8.52 13.41 7.82
C HIS A 66 8.10 13.10 9.26
N ALA A 67 8.26 11.88 9.70
CA ALA A 67 7.88 11.47 11.05
C ALA A 67 8.89 10.46 11.58
N PRO A 68 10.11 10.90 11.88
CA PRO A 68 11.11 9.97 12.40
C PRO A 68 10.56 9.29 13.64
N GLY A 69 10.73 8.00 13.70
CA GLY A 69 10.23 7.20 14.80
C GLY A 69 9.33 6.07 14.33
N PRO A 70 8.59 5.46 15.24
CA PRO A 70 7.79 4.29 14.90
C PRO A 70 6.70 4.59 13.90
N CYS A 71 6.45 3.63 13.02
CA CYS A 71 5.33 3.64 12.11
C CYS A 71 4.77 2.23 11.99
N VAL A 72 3.59 2.10 11.39
CA VAL A 72 2.96 0.80 11.21
C VAL A 72 2.62 0.63 9.75
N LEU A 73 3.07 -0.48 9.16
CA LEU A 73 2.73 -0.87 7.81
C LEU A 73 1.60 -1.89 7.86
N ARG A 74 0.53 -1.61 7.16
CA ARG A 74 -0.58 -2.56 7.05
C ARG A 74 -0.82 -2.89 5.59
N LEU A 75 -0.94 -4.17 5.30
CA LEU A 75 -1.23 -4.65 3.94
C LEU A 75 -2.55 -5.41 3.99
N THR A 76 -3.39 -5.17 3.01
CA THR A 76 -4.71 -5.83 2.94
C THR A 76 -4.97 -6.29 1.52
N ASP A 77 -5.45 -7.52 1.38
CA ASP A 77 -5.91 -8.09 0.11
C ASP A 77 -7.39 -8.40 0.30
N ASP A 78 -8.25 -7.69 -0.40
CA ASP A 78 -9.69 -7.91 -0.31
C ASP A 78 -10.23 -8.80 -1.44
N GLY A 79 -9.33 -9.39 -2.21
CA GLY A 79 -9.69 -10.22 -3.36
C GLY A 79 -9.68 -9.46 -4.67
N MET A 80 -9.88 -8.15 -4.64
CA MET A 80 -9.90 -7.32 -5.85
C MET A 80 -8.75 -6.33 -5.87
N CYS A 81 -8.47 -5.74 -4.73
CA CYS A 81 -7.43 -4.71 -4.60
C CYS A 81 -6.47 -5.06 -3.49
N LEU A 82 -5.26 -4.56 -3.62
CA LEU A 82 -4.28 -4.55 -2.55
C LEU A 82 -4.25 -3.14 -1.96
N THR A 83 -4.29 -3.05 -0.66
CA THR A 83 -4.19 -1.76 0.02
C THR A 83 -2.93 -1.74 0.86
N VAL A 84 -2.16 -0.68 0.71
CA VAL A 84 -0.98 -0.43 1.52
C VAL A 84 -1.28 0.78 2.38
N ALA A 85 -1.17 0.66 3.68
CA ALA A 85 -1.38 1.76 4.60
C ALA A 85 -0.19 1.91 5.51
N VAL A 86 0.28 3.14 5.70
CA VAL A 86 1.34 3.43 6.65
C VAL A 86 0.85 4.51 7.58
N SER A 87 0.90 4.21 8.87
CA SER A 87 0.51 5.15 9.93
C SER A 87 1.76 5.63 10.65
N ASP A 88 1.86 6.92 10.83
CA ASP A 88 2.98 7.54 11.54
C ASP A 88 2.46 8.59 12.52
N SER A 89 3.37 9.23 13.25
CA SER A 89 3.01 10.19 14.28
C SER A 89 3.03 11.64 13.81
N SER A 90 3.24 11.88 12.52
CA SER A 90 3.30 13.23 11.98
C SER A 90 1.92 13.80 11.72
N THR A 91 1.77 15.10 11.89
CA THR A 91 0.56 15.80 11.48
C THR A 91 0.71 16.42 10.10
N ASP A 92 1.90 16.34 9.50
CA ASP A 92 2.14 16.92 8.20
C ASP A 92 1.49 16.10 7.10
N VAL A 93 0.72 16.74 6.27
CA VAL A 93 0.08 16.09 5.14
C VAL A 93 0.98 16.24 3.92
N PRO A 94 1.27 15.14 3.21
CA PRO A 94 2.07 15.25 1.99
C PRO A 94 1.40 16.17 1.00
N VAL A 95 2.20 17.06 0.42
CA VAL A 95 1.72 17.95 -0.63
C VAL A 95 2.41 17.52 -1.92
N PRO A 96 1.67 17.20 -2.97
CA PRO A 96 2.29 16.88 -4.24
C PRO A 96 3.11 18.09 -4.70
N ARG A 97 4.39 17.86 -4.92
CA ARG A 97 5.27 18.91 -5.43
C ARG A 97 5.60 18.59 -6.85
N ARG A 98 5.94 19.61 -7.60
CA ARG A 98 6.50 19.39 -8.92
C ARG A 98 7.76 18.57 -8.76
N PRO A 99 7.96 17.55 -9.60
CA PRO A 99 9.21 16.81 -9.54
C PRO A 99 10.38 17.74 -9.73
N ASP A 100 11.30 17.72 -8.79
CA ASP A 100 12.50 18.53 -8.87
C ASP A 100 13.68 17.60 -9.04
N LEU A 101 14.23 17.59 -10.22
CA LEU A 101 15.32 16.70 -10.55
C LEU A 101 16.59 16.98 -9.77
N THR A 102 16.70 18.18 -9.20
CA THR A 102 17.90 18.55 -8.48
C THR A 102 17.80 18.32 -6.99
N ALA A 103 16.59 18.17 -6.48
CA ALA A 103 16.37 18.10 -5.04
C ALA A 103 16.30 16.71 -4.45
N GLY A 104 16.57 15.69 -5.21
CA GLY A 104 16.60 14.36 -4.60
C GLY A 104 15.28 13.78 -4.16
N GLY A 105 14.33 13.82 -5.00
CA GLY A 105 13.32 12.81 -4.93
C GLY A 105 12.05 12.96 -4.14
N GLY A 106 11.87 13.99 -3.40
CA GLY A 106 10.67 14.10 -2.58
C GLY A 106 9.36 14.24 -3.33
N GLY A 107 9.37 14.71 -4.57
CA GLY A 107 8.16 14.90 -5.34
C GLY A 107 7.80 13.75 -6.26
N PHE A 108 8.79 12.95 -6.65
CA PHE A 108 8.56 11.88 -7.61
C PHE A 108 7.77 10.73 -7.04
N GLY A 109 8.04 10.35 -5.80
CA GLY A 109 7.34 9.24 -5.17
C GLY A 109 5.85 9.46 -5.10
N TRP A 110 5.42 10.66 -4.73
CA TRP A 110 4.01 10.98 -4.64
C TRP A 110 3.32 10.92 -6.01
N HIS A 111 3.95 11.50 -7.03
CA HIS A 111 3.42 11.47 -8.38
C HIS A 111 3.34 10.04 -8.91
N LEU A 112 4.32 9.22 -8.57
CA LEU A 112 4.31 7.83 -8.98
C LEU A 112 3.15 7.08 -8.33
N LEU A 113 2.89 7.32 -7.05
CA LEU A 113 1.75 6.72 -6.36
C LEU A 113 0.44 7.07 -7.07
N LEU A 114 0.27 8.33 -7.46
CA LEU A 114 -0.94 8.76 -8.14
C LEU A 114 -1.11 8.09 -9.50
N ARG A 115 -0.04 7.63 -10.10
CA ARG A 115 -0.11 6.95 -11.40
C ARG A 115 -0.42 5.47 -11.30
N ILE A 116 0.03 4.81 -10.25
CA ILE A 116 -0.15 3.35 -10.11
C ILE A 116 -1.36 2.98 -9.25
N ALA A 117 -1.83 3.91 -8.45
CA ALA A 117 -2.92 3.64 -7.51
C ALA A 117 -4.28 3.95 -8.10
N ALA A 118 -5.29 3.18 -7.72
CA ALA A 118 -6.66 3.52 -8.01
C ALA A 118 -7.14 4.63 -7.08
N ASP A 119 -6.57 4.68 -5.89
CA ASP A 119 -6.95 5.67 -4.89
C ASP A 119 -5.80 5.90 -3.91
N VAL A 120 -5.64 7.15 -3.47
CA VAL A 120 -4.69 7.52 -2.44
C VAL A 120 -5.42 8.39 -1.43
N GLU A 121 -5.47 7.95 -0.20
CA GLU A 121 -6.15 8.67 0.88
C GLU A 121 -5.17 9.05 1.97
N VAL A 122 -5.35 10.23 2.54
CA VAL A 122 -4.60 10.67 3.70
C VAL A 122 -5.61 10.95 4.81
N GLU A 123 -5.49 10.22 5.91
CA GLU A 123 -6.37 10.39 7.04
C GLU A 123 -5.58 10.90 8.24
N ARG A 124 -6.02 12.00 8.80
CA ARG A 124 -5.42 12.51 10.04
C ARG A 124 -6.03 11.78 11.21
N VAL A 125 -5.19 11.37 12.14
CA VAL A 125 -5.61 10.65 13.34
C VAL A 125 -5.31 11.53 14.56
N PRO A 126 -6.30 12.26 15.10
CA PRO A 126 -6.06 13.11 16.26
C PRO A 126 -5.62 12.27 17.48
N PRO A 127 -4.84 12.84 18.40
CA PRO A 127 -4.31 14.21 18.41
C PRO A 127 -3.07 14.38 17.56
N ARG A 128 -2.40 13.31 17.19
CA ARG A 128 -1.22 13.35 16.34
C ARG A 128 -1.18 12.13 15.48
N GLY A 129 -0.75 12.30 14.29
CA GLY A 129 -0.53 11.18 13.38
C GLY A 129 -1.35 11.28 12.12
N LYS A 130 -0.99 10.43 11.19
CA LYS A 130 -1.72 10.29 9.95
C LYS A 130 -1.57 8.87 9.43
N THR A 131 -2.50 8.47 8.62
CA THR A 131 -2.42 7.23 7.86
C THR A 131 -2.56 7.58 6.39
N ILE A 132 -1.62 7.10 5.58
CA ILE A 132 -1.72 7.22 4.14
C ILE A 132 -2.06 5.84 3.60
N ARG A 133 -3.13 5.76 2.81
CA ARG A 133 -3.59 4.52 2.22
C ARG A 133 -3.50 4.60 0.72
N VAL A 134 -2.91 3.60 0.12
CA VAL A 134 -2.82 3.47 -1.34
C VAL A 134 -3.52 2.19 -1.73
N THR A 135 -4.48 2.28 -2.64
CA THR A 135 -5.21 1.13 -3.16
C THR A 135 -4.73 0.84 -4.58
N VAL A 136 -4.27 -0.39 -4.80
CA VAL A 136 -3.76 -0.84 -6.09
C VAL A 136 -4.68 -1.93 -6.62
N PRO A 137 -5.25 -1.76 -7.82
CA PRO A 137 -6.06 -2.82 -8.42
C PRO A 137 -5.20 -4.06 -8.61
N ALA A 138 -5.64 -5.17 -8.09
CA ALA A 138 -4.86 -6.40 -8.09
C ALA A 138 -5.40 -7.45 -9.05
N ARG A 139 -6.69 -7.55 -9.14
CA ARG A 139 -7.33 -8.55 -9.98
C ARG A 139 -8.51 -7.91 -10.67
N PRO A 140 -8.71 -8.20 -11.95
CA PRO A 140 -9.84 -7.63 -12.65
C PRO A 140 -11.14 -8.17 -12.08
N ALA A 141 -12.13 -7.31 -11.96
CA ALA A 141 -13.45 -7.73 -11.57
C ALA A 141 -13.93 -8.75 -12.57
N GLY A 142 -14.52 -9.78 -12.04
CA GLY A 142 -14.96 -10.94 -12.78
C GLY A 142 -15.13 -10.82 -14.25
N ARG A 143 -14.18 -11.45 -15.03
CA ARG A 143 -14.21 -11.37 -16.38
C ARG A 143 -15.35 -11.92 -16.99
N GLY A 144 -16.03 -12.71 -16.41
CA GLY A 144 -17.15 -13.35 -16.97
C GLY A 144 -18.24 -12.46 -17.40
N ARG A 145 -18.18 -11.26 -17.12
CA ARG A 145 -19.21 -10.46 -17.47
C ARG A 145 -19.01 -9.71 -18.59
N ALA A 146 -18.03 -9.80 -19.04
CA ALA A 146 -17.87 -9.11 -20.20
C ALA A 146 -18.78 -9.61 -21.22
N ARG A 147 -19.37 -9.44 -21.41
CA ARG A 147 -19.79 -9.73 -22.33
C ARG A 147 -20.26 -9.30 -22.99
N GLY A 148 -20.32 -9.27 -22.87
CA GLY A 148 -20.53 -9.06 -23.96
C GLY A 148 -21.23 -8.48 -24.74
#